data_329010c2a683a60433ee42b081a735bc
#
_entry.id   329010c2a683a60433ee42b081a735bc
#
_cell.length_a   1.000
_cell.length_b   1.000
_cell.length_c   1.000
_cell.angle_alpha   90.00
_cell.angle_beta   90.00
_cell.angle_gamma   90.00
#
_symmetry.space_group_name_H-M   'P 1'
#
loop_
_entity.id
_entity.type
_entity.pdbx_description
1 polymer ?
#
loop_
_entity_poly.entity_id
_entity_poly.type
_entity_poly.pdbx_seq_one_letter_code
_entity_poly.pdbx_strand_id
1 'polypeptide(L)'
;LHGIHECRSDKFGDTMNPQFSSWLECYEPFMDEVYSAAKQLSEDGQLSPEIVSAMSRARDKFQNIFSQPVYDACLIHGDLNVGNIMVGKGLRITGFIDPLNSMYADREYDLFQFNNLTGKRFFLCDTYLKKYGASEKAEQKLAFYALWNEVYCFVKAGTLIPFIMNPLVK
;
A
#
# COMPACT_ATOMS: atom_id res chain seq x y z
N LEU A 1 -12.63 9.96 -1.72
CA LEU A 1 -11.63 9.29 -0.91
C LEU A 1 -11.42 9.99 0.45
N HIS A 2 -11.14 11.29 0.47
CA HIS A 2 -10.90 12.00 1.74
C HIS A 2 -12.03 11.75 2.77
N GLY A 3 -13.29 11.78 2.36
CA GLY A 3 -14.40 11.47 3.26
C GLY A 3 -14.38 10.05 3.85
N ILE A 4 -13.79 9.08 3.17
CA ILE A 4 -13.55 7.73 3.73
C ILE A 4 -12.44 7.83 4.79
N HIS A 5 -11.35 8.51 4.48
CA HIS A 5 -10.24 8.70 5.42
C HIS A 5 -10.57 9.56 6.64
N GLU A 6 -11.69 10.29 6.64
CA GLU A 6 -12.19 11.00 7.85
C GLU A 6 -12.88 10.05 8.84
N CYS A 7 -13.22 8.83 8.45
CA CYS A 7 -13.66 7.80 9.38
C CYS A 7 -12.43 7.29 10.15
N ARG A 8 -12.40 7.54 11.44
CA ARG A 8 -11.23 7.28 12.31
C ARG A 8 -11.49 6.20 13.33
N SER A 9 -10.43 5.58 13.81
CA SER A 9 -10.42 4.64 14.94
C SER A 9 -9.22 4.91 15.82
N ASP A 10 -9.33 4.58 17.10
CA ASP A 10 -8.21 4.61 18.05
C ASP A 10 -7.24 3.44 17.84
N LYS A 11 -7.63 2.45 17.02
CA LYS A 11 -6.87 1.23 16.77
C LYS A 11 -6.83 0.89 15.29
N PHE A 12 -5.80 0.16 14.91
CA PHE A 12 -5.57 -0.34 13.56
C PHE A 12 -6.10 -1.77 13.40
N GLY A 13 -6.39 -2.18 12.16
CA GLY A 13 -6.80 -3.53 11.81
C GLY A 13 -8.19 -3.60 11.21
N ASP A 14 -8.82 -4.76 11.35
CA ASP A 14 -10.13 -5.09 10.78
C ASP A 14 -11.19 -4.03 11.08
N THR A 15 -12.05 -3.73 10.11
CA THR A 15 -13.09 -2.70 10.22
C THR A 15 -14.09 -2.94 11.35
N MET A 16 -14.38 -4.21 11.65
CA MET A 16 -15.35 -4.59 12.69
C MET A 16 -14.70 -4.77 14.07
N ASN A 17 -13.40 -5.05 14.11
CA ASN A 17 -12.68 -5.30 15.35
C ASN A 17 -11.20 -4.89 15.26
N PRO A 18 -10.89 -3.58 15.20
CA PRO A 18 -9.52 -3.11 15.18
C PRO A 18 -8.84 -3.39 16.54
N GLN A 19 -7.67 -4.01 16.52
CA GLN A 19 -7.03 -4.54 17.74
C GLN A 19 -5.66 -3.94 18.02
N PHE A 20 -4.93 -3.48 17.00
CA PHE A 20 -3.54 -3.07 17.12
C PHE A 20 -3.42 -1.63 17.59
N SER A 21 -2.45 -1.37 18.46
CA SER A 21 -2.21 -0.02 19.01
C SER A 21 -1.38 0.85 18.09
N SER A 22 -0.69 0.26 17.11
CA SER A 22 0.10 0.98 16.11
C SER A 22 -0.03 0.35 14.74
N TRP A 23 0.26 1.16 13.71
CA TRP A 23 0.34 0.65 12.35
C TRP A 23 1.47 -0.36 12.15
N LEU A 24 2.60 -0.16 12.81
CA LEU A 24 3.72 -1.09 12.79
C LEU A 24 3.30 -2.48 13.26
N GLU A 25 2.66 -2.58 14.43
CA GLU A 25 2.15 -3.85 14.95
C GLU A 25 1.15 -4.53 14.01
N CYS A 26 0.32 -3.73 13.35
CA CYS A 26 -0.68 -4.23 12.42
C CYS A 26 -0.06 -4.75 11.10
N TYR A 27 0.92 -4.04 10.57
CA TYR A 27 1.48 -4.31 9.25
C TYR A 27 2.66 -5.29 9.24
N GLU A 28 3.44 -5.34 10.32
CA GLU A 28 4.66 -6.16 10.41
C GLU A 28 4.41 -7.66 10.14
N PRO A 29 3.34 -8.30 10.66
CA PRO A 29 3.07 -9.71 10.35
C PRO A 29 2.85 -9.98 8.86
N PHE A 30 2.12 -9.11 8.17
CA PHE A 30 1.93 -9.19 6.73
C PHE A 30 3.24 -8.97 5.98
N MET A 31 4.01 -7.98 6.39
CA MET A 31 5.33 -7.69 5.82
C MET A 31 6.25 -8.91 5.90
N ASP A 32 6.31 -9.57 7.05
CA ASP A 32 7.18 -10.74 7.29
C ASP A 32 6.71 -11.99 6.54
N GLU A 33 5.39 -12.20 6.44
CA GLU A 33 4.79 -13.29 5.66
C GLU A 33 5.20 -13.17 4.17
N VAL A 34 4.98 -11.99 3.58
CA VAL A 34 5.31 -11.75 2.16
C VAL A 34 6.81 -11.87 1.91
N TYR A 35 7.64 -11.35 2.81
CA TYR A 35 9.10 -11.46 2.68
C TYR A 35 9.58 -12.91 2.78
N SER A 36 9.02 -13.69 3.69
CA SER A 36 9.35 -15.11 3.84
C SER A 36 8.96 -15.93 2.60
N ALA A 37 7.76 -15.67 2.06
CA ALA A 37 7.33 -16.29 0.81
C ALA A 37 8.21 -15.89 -0.38
N ALA A 38 8.60 -14.63 -0.47
CA ALA A 38 9.51 -14.14 -1.51
C ALA A 38 10.88 -14.82 -1.48
N LYS A 39 11.42 -15.03 -0.29
CA LYS A 39 12.69 -15.78 -0.11
C LYS A 39 12.57 -17.20 -0.62
N GLN A 40 11.52 -17.92 -0.24
CA GLN A 40 11.30 -19.28 -0.70
C GLN A 40 11.17 -19.34 -2.22
N LEU A 41 10.39 -18.45 -2.82
CA LEU A 41 10.24 -18.38 -4.29
C LEU A 41 11.57 -18.06 -5.00
N SER A 42 12.45 -17.30 -4.36
CA SER A 42 13.77 -17.01 -4.91
C SER A 42 14.71 -18.22 -4.82
N GLU A 43 14.67 -18.97 -3.72
CA GLU A 43 15.40 -20.23 -3.55
C GLU A 43 14.96 -21.29 -4.59
N ASP A 44 13.68 -21.31 -4.91
CA ASP A 44 13.07 -22.17 -5.93
C ASP A 44 13.30 -21.66 -7.37
N GLY A 45 14.03 -20.56 -7.56
CA GLY A 45 14.33 -19.97 -8.87
C GLY A 45 13.14 -19.28 -9.57
N GLN A 46 12.04 -19.03 -8.86
CA GLN A 46 10.82 -18.42 -9.40
C GLN A 46 10.79 -16.90 -9.28
N LEU A 47 11.54 -16.34 -8.32
CA LEU A 47 11.64 -14.90 -8.10
C LEU A 47 13.12 -14.47 -8.17
N SER A 48 13.38 -13.30 -8.80
CA SER A 48 14.75 -12.78 -8.89
C SER A 48 15.34 -12.49 -7.51
N PRO A 49 16.59 -12.92 -7.22
CA PRO A 49 17.30 -12.57 -5.98
C PRO A 49 17.46 -11.06 -5.76
N GLU A 50 17.45 -10.26 -6.83
CA GLU A 50 17.53 -8.79 -6.76
C GLU A 50 16.29 -8.20 -6.09
N ILE A 51 15.11 -8.78 -6.34
CA ILE A 51 13.85 -8.37 -5.70
C ILE A 51 13.92 -8.64 -4.19
N VAL A 52 14.34 -9.85 -3.80
CA VAL A 52 14.49 -10.22 -2.39
C VAL A 52 15.52 -9.33 -1.69
N SER A 53 16.61 -9.00 -2.38
CA SER A 53 17.64 -8.07 -1.88
C SER A 53 17.06 -6.66 -1.66
N ALA A 54 16.24 -6.16 -2.60
CA ALA A 54 15.56 -4.87 -2.43
C ALA A 54 14.59 -4.89 -1.25
N MET A 55 13.80 -5.97 -1.11
CA MET A 55 12.92 -6.16 0.05
C MET A 55 13.70 -6.19 1.36
N SER A 56 14.84 -6.90 1.40
CA SER A 56 15.69 -6.93 2.61
C SER A 56 16.14 -5.52 3.00
N ARG A 57 16.67 -4.74 2.05
CA ARG A 57 17.10 -3.36 2.31
C ARG A 57 15.93 -2.46 2.79
N ALA A 58 14.74 -2.65 2.21
CA ALA A 58 13.56 -1.89 2.61
C ALA A 58 13.08 -2.31 4.02
N ARG A 59 13.09 -3.62 4.31
CA ARG A 59 12.73 -4.18 5.62
C ARG A 59 13.65 -3.66 6.73
N ASP A 60 14.95 -3.59 6.49
CA ASP A 60 15.92 -3.04 7.45
C ASP A 60 15.64 -1.56 7.77
N LYS A 61 14.97 -0.85 6.85
CA LYS A 61 14.55 0.55 7.03
C LYS A 61 13.12 0.72 7.55
N PHE A 62 12.37 -0.37 7.76
CA PHE A 62 10.95 -0.33 8.10
C PHE A 62 10.67 0.57 9.30
N GLN A 63 11.35 0.35 10.44
CA GLN A 63 11.21 1.17 11.64
C GLN A 63 11.53 2.65 11.37
N ASN A 64 12.49 2.93 10.53
CA ASN A 64 12.86 4.30 10.17
C ASN A 64 11.82 4.95 9.24
N ILE A 65 11.34 4.23 8.21
CA ILE A 65 10.31 4.72 7.27
C ILE A 65 9.03 5.09 8.03
N PHE A 66 8.64 4.26 8.99
CA PHE A 66 7.43 4.43 9.80
C PHE A 66 7.70 5.02 11.19
N SER A 67 8.85 5.71 11.39
CA SER A 67 9.25 6.29 12.67
C SER A 67 8.35 7.44 13.14
N GLN A 68 7.70 8.13 12.22
CA GLN A 68 6.64 9.08 12.58
C GLN A 68 5.37 8.27 12.85
N PRO A 69 4.83 8.35 14.07
CA PRO A 69 3.64 7.60 14.39
C PRO A 69 2.51 7.98 13.43
N VAL A 70 1.85 6.97 12.91
CA VAL A 70 0.52 7.16 12.32
C VAL A 70 -0.42 7.28 13.50
N TYR A 71 -0.74 8.52 13.89
CA TYR A 71 -1.50 8.79 15.11
C TYR A 71 -2.96 8.37 15.00
N ASP A 72 -3.53 8.46 13.80
CA ASP A 72 -4.93 8.18 13.56
C ASP A 72 -5.08 7.08 12.52
N ALA A 73 -5.57 5.94 12.98
CA ALA A 73 -6.05 4.93 12.06
C ALA A 73 -7.26 5.45 11.30
N CYS A 74 -7.19 5.53 9.99
CA CYS A 74 -8.31 5.90 9.16
C CYS A 74 -8.85 4.71 8.38
N LEU A 75 -10.15 4.74 8.08
CA LEU A 75 -10.73 3.75 7.20
C LEU A 75 -10.12 3.89 5.81
N ILE A 76 -9.56 2.80 5.30
CA ILE A 76 -9.05 2.72 3.93
C ILE A 76 -9.88 1.75 3.10
N HIS A 77 -9.80 1.89 1.79
CA HIS A 77 -10.37 0.95 0.83
C HIS A 77 -9.52 -0.33 0.73
N GLY A 78 -8.21 -0.18 0.81
CA GLY A 78 -7.23 -1.27 0.84
C GLY A 78 -6.89 -1.89 -0.51
N ASP A 79 -7.69 -1.65 -1.56
CA ASP A 79 -7.42 -2.01 -2.95
C ASP A 79 -7.87 -0.89 -3.91
N LEU A 80 -7.39 0.30 -3.68
CA LEU A 80 -7.85 1.51 -4.38
C LEU A 80 -7.08 1.75 -5.68
N ASN A 81 -7.24 0.87 -6.64
CA ASN A 81 -6.75 1.10 -8.00
C ASN A 81 -7.77 1.88 -8.85
N VAL A 82 -7.35 2.40 -10.00
CA VAL A 82 -8.21 3.22 -10.89
C VAL A 82 -9.41 2.42 -11.41
N GLY A 83 -9.30 1.10 -11.55
CA GLY A 83 -10.39 0.22 -11.98
C GLY A 83 -11.54 0.16 -10.97
N ASN A 84 -11.27 0.45 -9.71
CA ASN A 84 -12.26 0.42 -8.62
C ASN A 84 -12.95 1.78 -8.41
N ILE A 85 -12.76 2.73 -9.34
CA ILE A 85 -13.39 4.05 -9.29
C ILE A 85 -14.54 4.12 -10.30
N MET A 86 -15.76 4.25 -9.81
CA MET A 86 -16.95 4.44 -10.64
C MET A 86 -17.10 5.90 -11.05
N VAL A 87 -17.26 6.12 -12.35
CA VAL A 87 -17.43 7.47 -12.91
C VAL A 87 -18.75 7.56 -13.65
N GLY A 88 -19.58 8.51 -13.26
CA GLY A 88 -20.88 8.79 -13.90
C GLY A 88 -20.80 9.85 -14.98
N LYS A 89 -21.99 10.32 -15.40
CA LYS A 89 -22.11 11.40 -16.39
C LYS A 89 -21.39 12.67 -15.91
N GLY A 90 -20.70 13.35 -16.83
CA GLY A 90 -19.93 14.56 -16.54
C GLY A 90 -18.64 14.31 -15.75
N LEU A 91 -18.07 13.10 -15.85
CA LEU A 91 -16.82 12.71 -15.22
C LEU A 91 -16.82 12.86 -13.69
N ARG A 92 -17.98 12.71 -13.07
CA ARG A 92 -18.10 12.75 -11.60
C ARG A 92 -17.88 11.35 -11.03
N ILE A 93 -17.03 11.24 -10.03
CA ILE A 93 -16.87 10.01 -9.24
C ILE A 93 -18.19 9.77 -8.51
N THR A 94 -18.78 8.60 -8.70
CA THR A 94 -20.05 8.16 -8.12
C THR A 94 -19.91 7.13 -7.03
N GLY A 95 -18.73 6.48 -6.94
CA GLY A 95 -18.44 5.49 -5.91
C GLY A 95 -17.10 4.82 -6.09
N PHE A 96 -16.74 4.04 -5.09
CA PHE A 96 -15.65 3.08 -5.10
C PHE A 96 -16.26 1.69 -4.93
N ILE A 97 -15.68 0.69 -5.59
CA ILE A 97 -16.14 -0.70 -5.57
C ILE A 97 -15.01 -1.62 -5.13
N ASP A 98 -15.36 -2.84 -4.71
CA ASP A 98 -14.43 -3.88 -4.27
C ASP A 98 -13.49 -3.49 -3.10
N PRO A 99 -14.03 -3.00 -1.97
CA PRO A 99 -13.24 -2.66 -0.79
C PRO A 99 -12.83 -3.92 0.00
N LEU A 100 -12.27 -4.93 -0.67
CA LEU A 100 -12.02 -6.26 -0.10
C LEU A 100 -10.99 -6.27 1.02
N ASN A 101 -10.07 -5.29 1.03
CA ASN A 101 -9.02 -5.15 2.03
C ASN A 101 -9.24 -3.93 2.93
N SER A 102 -10.50 -3.48 3.06
CA SER A 102 -10.80 -2.31 3.88
C SER A 102 -10.49 -2.60 5.35
N MET A 103 -9.82 -1.65 5.97
CA MET A 103 -9.40 -1.73 7.37
C MET A 103 -9.12 -0.33 7.92
N TYR A 104 -8.91 -0.23 9.22
CA TYR A 104 -8.34 0.98 9.82
C TYR A 104 -6.82 0.93 9.73
N ALA A 105 -6.23 1.83 8.97
CA ALA A 105 -4.83 1.80 8.57
C ALA A 105 -4.22 3.19 8.38
N ASP A 106 -2.95 3.21 7.96
CA ASP A 106 -2.32 4.40 7.39
C ASP A 106 -2.99 4.79 6.07
N ARG A 107 -3.51 6.01 5.97
CA ARG A 107 -4.17 6.50 4.74
C ARG A 107 -3.27 6.46 3.50
N GLU A 108 -1.95 6.54 3.68
CA GLU A 108 -0.99 6.48 2.59
C GLU A 108 -0.91 5.10 1.96
N TYR A 109 -1.42 4.06 2.65
CA TYR A 109 -1.61 2.74 2.07
C TYR A 109 -2.61 2.76 0.90
N ASP A 110 -3.69 3.52 0.96
CA ASP A 110 -4.58 3.68 -0.20
C ASP A 110 -3.92 4.44 -1.36
N LEU A 111 -2.96 5.31 -1.06
CA LEU A 111 -2.39 6.21 -2.05
C LEU A 111 -1.29 5.57 -2.91
N PHE A 112 -0.66 4.46 -2.48
CA PHE A 112 0.40 3.85 -3.27
C PHE A 112 -0.11 3.35 -4.63
N GLN A 113 -1.33 2.84 -4.71
CA GLN A 113 -1.94 2.41 -5.96
C GLN A 113 -2.25 3.58 -6.90
N PHE A 114 -2.54 4.74 -6.35
CA PHE A 114 -2.66 5.98 -7.12
C PHE A 114 -1.30 6.51 -7.62
N ASN A 115 -0.20 6.05 -7.05
CA ASN A 115 1.15 6.37 -7.49
C ASN A 115 1.72 5.36 -8.50
N ASN A 116 1.00 4.27 -8.79
CA ASN A 116 1.36 3.34 -9.85
C ASN A 116 1.07 3.94 -11.24
N LEU A 117 1.41 3.18 -12.30
CA LEU A 117 1.33 3.64 -13.69
C LEU A 117 -0.02 4.23 -14.11
N THR A 118 -1.11 3.59 -13.70
CA THR A 118 -2.46 4.02 -14.09
C THR A 118 -2.89 5.24 -13.30
N GLY A 119 -2.68 5.25 -12.00
CA GLY A 119 -3.01 6.36 -11.13
C GLY A 119 -2.14 7.60 -11.38
N LYS A 120 -0.86 7.40 -11.63
CA LYS A 120 0.10 8.48 -11.96
C LYS A 120 -0.32 9.29 -13.18
N ARG A 121 -0.88 8.64 -14.20
CA ARG A 121 -1.41 9.29 -15.40
C ARG A 121 -2.50 10.32 -15.09
N PHE A 122 -3.24 10.14 -14.02
CA PHE A 122 -4.33 11.02 -13.58
C PHE A 122 -3.92 11.95 -12.43
N PHE A 123 -2.66 11.93 -12.00
CA PHE A 123 -2.14 12.74 -10.88
C PHE A 123 -2.94 12.58 -9.58
N LEU A 124 -3.48 11.39 -9.33
CA LEU A 124 -4.41 11.17 -8.21
C LEU A 124 -3.69 11.30 -6.87
N CYS A 125 -2.54 10.64 -6.71
CA CYS A 125 -1.73 10.71 -5.50
C CYS A 125 -1.26 12.14 -5.21
N ASP A 126 -0.63 12.78 -6.20
CA ASP A 126 -0.09 14.14 -6.06
C ASP A 126 -1.18 15.15 -5.70
N THR A 127 -2.35 15.03 -6.35
CA THR A 127 -3.51 15.90 -6.08
C THR A 127 -4.01 15.70 -4.64
N TYR A 128 -4.08 14.45 -4.18
CA TYR A 128 -4.51 14.14 -2.83
C TYR A 128 -3.53 14.71 -1.79
N LEU A 129 -2.24 14.38 -1.93
CA LEU A 129 -1.20 14.81 -0.99
C LEU A 129 -1.05 16.33 -0.96
N LYS A 130 -1.13 17.01 -2.12
CA LYS A 130 -1.11 18.47 -2.18
C LYS A 130 -2.26 19.11 -1.43
N LYS A 131 -3.46 18.51 -1.49
CA LYS A 131 -4.67 19.08 -0.88
C LYS A 131 -4.81 18.76 0.60
N TYR A 132 -4.43 17.55 1.02
CA TYR A 132 -4.70 17.03 2.36
C TYR A 132 -3.44 16.77 3.19
N GLY A 133 -2.28 17.14 2.65
CA GLY A 133 -0.98 16.97 3.28
C GLY A 133 -0.40 15.57 3.10
N ALA A 134 0.92 15.48 3.15
CA ALA A 134 1.71 14.26 3.14
C ALA A 134 2.38 14.08 4.51
N SER A 135 2.65 12.84 4.91
CA SER A 135 3.56 12.59 6.02
C SER A 135 5.01 12.94 5.62
N GLU A 136 5.89 13.11 6.60
CA GLU A 136 7.30 13.45 6.36
C GLU A 136 8.00 12.46 5.41
N LYS A 137 7.62 11.18 5.47
CA LYS A 137 8.21 10.09 4.68
C LYS A 137 7.23 9.46 3.69
N ALA A 138 6.27 10.23 3.20
CA ALA A 138 5.23 9.73 2.30
C ALA A 138 5.80 9.02 1.06
N GLU A 139 6.82 9.57 0.40
CA GLU A 139 7.43 8.93 -0.76
C GLU A 139 8.03 7.56 -0.44
N GLN A 140 8.75 7.46 0.69
CA GLN A 140 9.33 6.20 1.14
C GLN A 140 8.25 5.17 1.50
N LYS A 141 7.17 5.60 2.18
CA LYS A 141 6.03 4.74 2.49
C LYS A 141 5.34 4.24 1.23
N LEU A 142 5.06 5.12 0.27
CA LEU A 142 4.43 4.74 -1.00
C LEU A 142 5.27 3.73 -1.77
N ALA A 143 6.59 3.93 -1.84
CA ALA A 143 7.50 3.00 -2.48
C ALA A 143 7.56 1.64 -1.75
N PHE A 144 7.58 1.67 -0.41
CA PHE A 144 7.55 0.48 0.42
C PHE A 144 6.28 -0.34 0.20
N TYR A 145 5.11 0.28 0.30
CA TYR A 145 3.83 -0.38 0.06
C TYR A 145 3.73 -0.95 -1.36
N ALA A 146 4.18 -0.19 -2.36
CA ALA A 146 4.17 -0.65 -3.74
C ALA A 146 5.04 -1.90 -3.94
N LEU A 147 6.26 -1.93 -3.38
CA LEU A 147 7.14 -3.10 -3.46
C LEU A 147 6.50 -4.33 -2.82
N TRP A 148 5.97 -4.19 -1.60
CA TRP A 148 5.33 -5.30 -0.90
C TRP A 148 4.08 -5.80 -1.62
N ASN A 149 3.25 -4.89 -2.12
CA ASN A 149 2.05 -5.26 -2.86
C ASN A 149 2.36 -6.01 -4.16
N GLU A 150 3.35 -5.56 -4.94
CA GLU A 150 3.72 -6.23 -6.19
C GLU A 150 4.26 -7.65 -5.93
N VAL A 151 5.06 -7.83 -4.89
CA VAL A 151 5.53 -9.15 -4.49
C VAL A 151 4.39 -10.01 -3.95
N TYR A 152 3.49 -9.45 -3.14
CA TYR A 152 2.30 -10.14 -2.66
C TYR A 152 1.41 -10.62 -3.81
N CYS A 153 1.17 -9.78 -4.81
CA CYS A 153 0.43 -10.16 -6.02
C CYS A 153 1.13 -11.31 -6.77
N PHE A 154 2.45 -11.29 -6.85
CA PHE A 154 3.22 -12.39 -7.43
C PHE A 154 3.07 -13.69 -6.62
N VAL A 155 3.18 -13.62 -5.30
CA VAL A 155 2.99 -14.77 -4.38
C VAL A 155 1.60 -15.41 -4.58
N LYS A 156 0.57 -14.60 -4.78
CA LYS A 156 -0.82 -15.07 -4.91
C LYS A 156 -1.19 -15.54 -6.32
N ALA A 157 -0.68 -14.86 -7.35
CA ALA A 157 -1.13 -15.06 -8.75
C ALA A 157 -0.03 -15.58 -9.68
N GLY A 158 1.23 -15.67 -9.24
CA GLY A 158 2.36 -16.11 -10.05
C GLY A 158 2.75 -15.18 -11.20
N THR A 159 2.19 -13.96 -11.24
CA THR A 159 2.44 -13.01 -12.33
C THR A 159 3.16 -11.78 -11.81
N LEU A 160 4.34 -11.52 -12.33
CA LEU A 160 5.11 -10.31 -12.07
C LEU A 160 5.01 -9.38 -13.29
N ILE A 161 4.79 -8.09 -13.04
CA ILE A 161 4.76 -7.09 -14.10
C ILE A 161 6.09 -6.33 -14.09
N PRO A 162 7.04 -6.63 -15.00
CA PRO A 162 8.41 -6.11 -14.92
C PRO A 162 8.50 -4.58 -14.91
N PHE A 163 7.66 -3.89 -15.65
CA PHE A 163 7.73 -2.44 -15.71
C PHE A 163 7.15 -1.72 -14.49
N ILE A 164 6.39 -2.41 -13.64
CA ILE A 164 6.01 -1.92 -12.30
C ILE A 164 7.13 -2.26 -11.31
N MET A 165 7.64 -3.49 -11.35
CA MET A 165 8.64 -3.98 -10.39
C MET A 165 10.02 -3.31 -10.59
N ASN A 166 10.51 -3.16 -11.82
CA ASN A 166 11.86 -2.68 -12.08
C ASN A 166 12.20 -1.31 -11.46
N PRO A 167 11.29 -0.33 -11.38
CA PRO A 167 11.54 0.92 -10.65
C PRO A 167 11.62 0.75 -9.12
N LEU A 168 10.97 -0.28 -8.57
CA LEU A 168 10.88 -0.49 -7.12
C LEU A 168 12.10 -1.20 -6.53
N VAL A 169 12.91 -1.88 -7.36
CA VAL A 169 14.11 -2.62 -6.90
C VAL A 169 15.40 -1.80 -7.00
N LYS A 170 15.36 -0.64 -7.62
CA LYS A 170 16.49 0.31 -7.74
C LYS A 170 16.64 1.17 -6.49
#